data_f6c71fcd6b2ebd8ddccfac0e6342ce7a
#
_entry.id   f6c71fcd6b2ebd8ddccfac0e6342ce7a
#
_cell.length_a   1.000
_cell.length_b   1.000
_cell.length_c   1.000
_cell.angle_alpha   90.00
_cell.angle_beta   90.00
_cell.angle_gamma   90.00
#
_symmetry.space_group_name_H-M   'P 1'
#
loop_
_entity.id
_entity.type
_entity.pdbx_description
1 polymer ?
#
loop_
_entity_poly.entity_id
_entity_poly.type
_entity_poly.pdbx_seq_one_letter_code
_entity_poly.pdbx_strand_id
1 'polypeptide(L)'
;MVEAEAQLRAAYPAVRLTVFGHLGDGNLHFNVSPRAQFARQYDEAFAADEARVNHIVHDVVAAHEGAISAEHGIGVLRLAELARYKQPLELQMMRAIKAALDPDDRMNPGKLLPTYCKVMK
;
A
#
# COMPACT_ATOMS: atom_id res chain seq x y z
N MET A 1 13.87 5.35 -4.75
CA MET A 1 13.18 6.27 -5.69
C MET A 1 13.52 5.94 -7.13
N VAL A 2 14.77 5.99 -7.55
CA VAL A 2 15.19 5.73 -8.95
C VAL A 2 14.75 4.36 -9.46
N GLU A 3 14.86 3.33 -8.64
CA GLU A 3 14.46 1.96 -8.98
C GLU A 3 12.94 1.84 -9.24
N ALA A 4 12.11 2.37 -8.35
CA ALA A 4 10.66 2.35 -8.52
C ALA A 4 10.23 3.12 -9.79
N GLU A 5 10.88 4.27 -10.06
CA GLU A 5 10.64 5.01 -11.29
C GLU A 5 11.02 4.20 -12.54
N ALA A 6 12.16 3.53 -12.54
CA ALA A 6 12.61 2.71 -13.65
C ALA A 6 11.64 1.55 -13.93
N GLN A 7 11.21 0.83 -12.89
CA GLN A 7 10.25 -0.27 -13.01
C GLN A 7 8.88 0.22 -13.49
N LEU A 8 8.39 1.34 -12.97
CA LEU A 8 7.13 1.93 -13.41
C LEU A 8 7.17 2.37 -14.87
N ARG A 9 8.26 3.04 -15.29
CA ARG A 9 8.41 3.46 -16.70
C ARG A 9 8.56 2.30 -17.67
N ALA A 10 9.15 1.20 -17.22
CA ALA A 10 9.23 -0.02 -18.01
C ALA A 10 7.83 -0.67 -18.21
N ALA A 11 7.01 -0.69 -17.16
CA ALA A 11 5.65 -1.24 -17.22
C ALA A 11 4.64 -0.28 -17.88
N TYR A 12 4.81 1.02 -17.63
CA TYR A 12 3.91 2.10 -18.06
C TYR A 12 4.69 3.29 -18.61
N PRO A 13 5.17 3.25 -19.87
CA PRO A 13 6.03 4.30 -20.45
C PRO A 13 5.41 5.70 -20.47
N ALA A 14 4.07 5.78 -20.46
CA ALA A 14 3.33 7.03 -20.56
C ALA A 14 2.88 7.62 -19.21
N VAL A 15 3.40 7.12 -18.08
CA VAL A 15 3.04 7.68 -16.76
C VAL A 15 3.75 8.99 -16.47
N ARG A 16 3.06 9.83 -15.72
CA ARG A 16 3.62 10.99 -15.04
C ARG A 16 3.87 10.63 -13.59
N LEU A 17 5.08 10.84 -13.14
CA LEU A 17 5.47 10.66 -11.75
C LEU A 17 5.62 12.03 -11.08
N THR A 18 5.03 12.19 -9.91
CA THR A 18 5.23 13.36 -9.06
C THR A 18 5.62 12.87 -7.68
N VAL A 19 6.90 13.04 -7.35
CA VAL A 19 7.46 12.56 -6.09
C VAL A 19 7.88 13.77 -5.26
N PHE A 20 7.39 13.83 -4.03
CA PHE A 20 7.75 14.85 -3.04
C PHE A 20 7.64 14.22 -1.65
N GLY A 21 8.08 14.92 -0.62
CA GLY A 21 7.99 14.35 0.72
C GLY A 21 8.72 15.16 1.78
N HIS A 22 8.85 14.53 2.93
CA HIS A 22 9.42 15.09 4.14
C HIS A 22 10.83 14.53 4.34
N LEU A 23 11.84 15.28 3.95
CA LEU A 23 13.24 14.82 3.96
C LEU A 23 13.71 14.39 5.36
N GLY A 24 13.26 15.12 6.40
CA GLY A 24 13.64 14.82 7.79
C GLY A 24 13.11 13.47 8.29
N ASP A 25 11.98 13.04 7.78
CA ASP A 25 11.30 11.79 8.19
C ASP A 25 11.61 10.61 7.24
N GLY A 26 12.30 10.86 6.13
CA GLY A 26 12.51 9.87 5.08
C GLY A 26 11.22 9.43 4.38
N ASN A 27 10.16 10.26 4.47
CA ASN A 27 8.84 9.96 3.95
C ASN A 27 8.66 10.53 2.53
N LEU A 28 8.15 9.71 1.61
CA LEU A 28 7.90 10.09 0.22
C LEU A 28 6.44 9.86 -0.17
N HIS A 29 5.83 10.89 -0.74
CA HIS A 29 4.60 10.79 -1.51
C HIS A 29 4.96 10.44 -2.95
N PHE A 30 4.57 9.26 -3.40
CA PHE A 30 4.90 8.75 -4.72
C PHE A 30 3.64 8.68 -5.57
N ASN A 31 3.33 9.77 -6.27
CA ASN A 31 2.12 9.89 -7.07
C ASN A 31 2.37 9.46 -8.51
N VAL A 32 1.57 8.50 -8.96
CA VAL A 32 1.58 7.97 -10.32
C VAL A 32 0.27 8.36 -10.99
N SER A 33 0.35 9.01 -12.14
CA SER A 33 -0.82 9.43 -12.91
C SER A 33 -0.62 9.22 -14.40
N PRO A 34 -1.70 9.02 -15.19
CA PRO A 34 -1.61 9.02 -16.64
C PRO A 34 -1.18 10.39 -17.14
N ARG A 35 -0.59 10.46 -18.35
CA ARG A 35 -0.30 11.75 -18.99
C ARG A 35 -1.61 12.47 -19.32
N ALA A 36 -1.65 13.77 -19.06
CA ALA A 36 -2.86 14.60 -19.25
C ALA A 36 -3.48 14.50 -20.65
N GLN A 37 -2.69 14.33 -21.70
CA GLN A 37 -3.17 14.17 -23.07
C GLN A 37 -3.95 12.87 -23.32
N PHE A 38 -3.80 11.87 -22.43
CA PHE A 38 -4.49 10.58 -22.50
C PHE A 38 -5.48 10.36 -21.36
N ALA A 39 -5.70 11.37 -20.51
CA ALA A 39 -6.44 11.23 -19.26
C ALA A 39 -7.82 10.58 -19.45
N ARG A 40 -8.57 10.95 -20.47
CA ARG A 40 -9.91 10.40 -20.72
C ARG A 40 -9.93 8.93 -21.16
N GLN A 41 -8.90 8.46 -21.84
CA GLN A 41 -8.83 7.09 -22.38
C GLN A 41 -8.08 6.15 -21.42
N TYR A 42 -7.28 6.73 -20.52
CA TYR A 42 -6.44 5.99 -19.58
C TYR A 42 -7.11 5.78 -18.21
N ASP A 43 -8.15 6.56 -17.88
CA ASP A 43 -8.70 6.59 -16.53
C ASP A 43 -9.28 5.23 -16.09
N GLU A 44 -10.04 4.57 -16.95
CA GLU A 44 -10.61 3.26 -16.61
C GLU A 44 -9.56 2.14 -16.63
N ALA A 45 -8.71 2.10 -17.65
CA ALA A 45 -7.65 1.08 -17.76
C ALA A 45 -6.56 1.28 -16.70
N PHE A 46 -6.19 2.53 -16.40
CA PHE A 46 -5.21 2.84 -15.37
C PHE A 46 -5.76 2.57 -13.96
N ALA A 47 -7.03 2.88 -13.70
CA ALA A 47 -7.70 2.55 -12.46
C ALA A 47 -7.81 1.02 -12.26
N ALA A 48 -8.04 0.26 -13.32
CA ALA A 48 -8.01 -1.21 -13.27
C ALA A 48 -6.61 -1.76 -12.91
N ASP A 49 -5.54 -1.03 -13.27
CA ASP A 49 -4.15 -1.41 -12.99
C ASP A 49 -3.59 -0.82 -11.69
N GLU A 50 -4.39 -0.09 -10.89
CA GLU A 50 -3.95 0.57 -9.66
C GLU A 50 -3.21 -0.40 -8.72
N ALA A 51 -3.76 -1.60 -8.52
CA ALA A 51 -3.15 -2.62 -7.67
C ALA A 51 -1.75 -3.01 -8.17
N ARG A 52 -1.56 -3.14 -9.49
CA ARG A 52 -0.26 -3.47 -10.08
C ARG A 52 0.74 -2.34 -9.96
N VAL A 53 0.30 -1.10 -10.15
CA VAL A 53 1.12 0.09 -9.93
C VAL A 53 1.59 0.17 -8.49
N ASN A 54 0.67 -0.03 -7.55
CA ASN A 54 0.99 -0.05 -6.12
C ASN A 54 1.98 -1.18 -5.79
N HIS A 55 1.80 -2.39 -6.31
CA HIS A 55 2.72 -3.50 -6.08
C HIS A 55 4.13 -3.20 -6.56
N ILE A 56 4.32 -2.60 -7.74
CA ILE A 56 5.65 -2.22 -8.25
C ILE A 56 6.36 -1.28 -7.26
N VAL A 57 5.66 -0.27 -6.75
CA VAL A 57 6.24 0.68 -5.79
C VAL A 57 6.49 0.02 -4.43
N HIS A 58 5.51 -0.71 -3.92
CA HIS A 58 5.60 -1.32 -2.59
C HIS A 58 6.63 -2.46 -2.53
N ASP A 59 6.82 -3.23 -3.62
CA ASP A 59 7.86 -4.26 -3.70
C ASP A 59 9.25 -3.63 -3.57
N VAL A 60 9.49 -2.48 -4.23
CA VAL A 60 10.75 -1.72 -4.08
C VAL A 60 10.88 -1.17 -2.65
N VAL A 61 9.81 -0.60 -2.09
CA VAL A 61 9.82 -0.09 -0.71
C VAL A 61 10.15 -1.21 0.27
N ALA A 62 9.55 -2.38 0.12
CA ALA A 62 9.81 -3.55 0.97
C ALA A 62 11.24 -4.07 0.83
N ALA A 63 11.80 -4.09 -0.40
CA ALA A 63 13.18 -4.50 -0.65
C ALA A 63 14.20 -3.57 0.05
N HIS A 64 13.83 -2.31 0.30
CA HIS A 64 14.61 -1.34 1.06
C HIS A 64 14.17 -1.20 2.52
N GLU A 65 13.43 -2.18 3.06
CA GLU A 65 12.94 -2.20 4.45
C GLU A 65 12.10 -0.97 4.84
N GLY A 66 11.46 -0.33 3.86
CA GLY A 66 10.62 0.84 4.04
C GLY A 66 9.17 0.49 4.44
N ALA A 67 8.43 1.51 4.87
CA ALA A 67 7.01 1.39 5.19
C ALA A 67 6.14 1.76 3.98
N ILE A 68 5.16 0.92 3.65
CA ILE A 68 4.22 1.16 2.53
C ILE A 68 3.17 2.26 2.84
N SER A 69 3.10 2.70 4.08
CA SER A 69 2.22 3.79 4.52
C SER A 69 2.87 4.53 5.68
N ALA A 70 3.38 5.73 5.42
CA ALA A 70 4.13 6.49 6.40
C ALA A 70 3.25 7.41 7.27
N GLU A 71 2.15 7.96 6.72
CA GLU A 71 1.31 8.94 7.43
C GLU A 71 -0.15 8.50 7.60
N HIS A 72 -0.76 8.01 6.53
CA HIS A 72 -2.22 7.77 6.48
C HIS A 72 -2.69 6.49 7.14
N GLY A 73 -1.77 5.61 7.53
CA GLY A 73 -2.11 4.28 8.01
C GLY A 73 -2.68 3.36 6.92
N ILE A 74 -3.10 2.18 7.32
CA ILE A 74 -3.55 1.13 6.40
C ILE A 74 -5.03 1.28 6.04
N GLY A 75 -5.88 1.57 7.04
CA GLY A 75 -7.32 1.65 6.84
C GLY A 75 -7.93 0.36 6.30
N VAL A 76 -8.93 0.50 5.44
CA VAL A 76 -9.59 -0.61 4.73
C VAL A 76 -8.89 -0.91 3.41
N LEU A 77 -8.46 0.14 2.70
CA LEU A 77 -8.00 0.05 1.32
C LEU A 77 -6.69 -0.73 1.15
N ARG A 78 -5.85 -0.78 2.19
CA ARG A 78 -4.52 -1.39 2.14
C ARG A 78 -4.38 -2.66 2.97
N LEU A 79 -5.48 -3.31 3.31
CA LEU A 79 -5.46 -4.57 4.09
C LEU A 79 -4.71 -5.70 3.36
N ALA A 80 -4.92 -5.83 2.07
CA ALA A 80 -4.22 -6.82 1.25
C ALA A 80 -2.70 -6.53 1.19
N GLU A 81 -2.35 -5.27 1.04
CA GLU A 81 -0.96 -4.80 1.05
C GLU A 81 -0.30 -5.07 2.41
N LEU A 82 -1.00 -4.77 3.51
CA LEU A 82 -0.49 -5.08 4.85
C LEU A 82 -0.20 -6.59 5.00
N ALA A 83 -1.13 -7.44 4.55
CA ALA A 83 -0.97 -8.89 4.61
C ALA A 83 0.22 -9.40 3.77
N ARG A 84 0.54 -8.70 2.65
CA ARG A 84 1.63 -9.06 1.74
C ARG A 84 3.00 -8.69 2.31
N TYR A 85 3.13 -7.51 2.93
CA TYR A 85 4.43 -6.94 3.29
C TYR A 85 4.78 -7.04 4.78
N LYS A 86 3.79 -7.17 5.67
CA LYS A 86 4.04 -7.31 7.11
C LYS A 86 4.45 -8.73 7.49
N GLN A 87 5.44 -8.82 8.37
CA GLN A 87 5.88 -10.10 8.93
C GLN A 87 4.73 -10.78 9.68
N PRO A 88 4.59 -12.12 9.57
CA PRO A 88 3.53 -12.85 10.26
C PRO A 88 3.50 -12.61 11.78
N LEU A 89 4.66 -12.48 12.41
CA LEU A 89 4.78 -12.21 13.84
C LEU A 89 4.21 -10.83 14.20
N GLU A 90 4.51 -9.79 13.40
CA GLU A 90 3.98 -8.46 13.61
C GLU A 90 2.44 -8.45 13.53
N LEU A 91 1.88 -9.13 12.51
CA LEU A 91 0.42 -9.28 12.36
C LEU A 91 -0.21 -10.03 13.55
N GLN A 92 0.48 -11.03 14.09
CA GLN A 92 0.04 -11.75 15.28
C GLN A 92 0.03 -10.84 16.52
N MET A 93 1.08 -10.05 16.72
CA MET A 93 1.17 -9.08 17.82
C MET A 93 0.08 -7.99 17.70
N MET A 94 -0.12 -7.45 16.51
CA MET A 94 -1.18 -6.46 16.25
C MET A 94 -2.56 -7.02 16.61
N ARG A 95 -2.84 -8.29 16.27
CA ARG A 95 -4.09 -8.95 16.64
C ARG A 95 -4.23 -9.16 18.14
N ALA A 96 -3.16 -9.56 18.81
CA ALA A 96 -3.17 -9.75 20.25
C ALA A 96 -3.48 -8.42 20.98
N ILE A 97 -2.87 -7.32 20.54
CA ILE A 97 -3.16 -5.98 21.06
C ILE A 97 -4.62 -5.60 20.80
N LYS A 98 -5.10 -5.78 19.56
CA LYS A 98 -6.50 -5.49 19.20
C LYS A 98 -7.47 -6.29 20.08
N ALA A 99 -7.26 -7.59 20.25
CA ALA A 99 -8.11 -8.45 21.04
C ALA A 99 -8.08 -8.10 22.54
N ALA A 100 -6.95 -7.64 23.06
CA ALA A 100 -6.83 -7.22 24.45
C ALA A 100 -7.58 -5.91 24.74
N LEU A 101 -7.58 -4.97 23.80
CA LEU A 101 -8.20 -3.66 23.95
C LEU A 101 -9.67 -3.62 23.49
N ASP A 102 -10.04 -4.46 22.56
CA ASP A 102 -11.37 -4.50 21.94
C ASP A 102 -11.78 -5.95 21.64
N PRO A 103 -12.06 -6.73 22.72
CA PRO A 103 -12.35 -8.17 22.59
C PRO A 103 -13.62 -8.47 21.80
N ASP A 104 -14.57 -7.53 21.77
CA ASP A 104 -15.83 -7.65 21.04
C ASP A 104 -15.76 -7.13 19.59
N ASP A 105 -14.57 -6.65 19.14
CA ASP A 105 -14.33 -6.04 17.84
C ASP A 105 -15.33 -4.93 17.48
N ARG A 106 -15.60 -4.03 18.43
CA ARG A 106 -16.53 -2.91 18.28
C ARG A 106 -15.89 -1.67 17.64
N MET A 107 -14.56 -1.49 17.83
CA MET A 107 -13.83 -0.34 17.33
C MET A 107 -13.26 -0.62 15.94
N ASN A 108 -13.86 -0.01 14.94
CA ASN A 108 -13.43 -0.14 13.54
C ASN A 108 -13.25 -1.59 13.06
N PRO A 109 -14.30 -2.43 13.14
CA PRO A 109 -14.22 -3.83 12.76
C PRO A 109 -13.76 -3.98 11.30
N GLY A 110 -12.82 -4.89 11.07
CA GLY A 110 -12.28 -5.18 9.74
C GLY A 110 -11.49 -4.07 9.07
N LYS A 111 -11.01 -3.05 9.80
CA LYS A 111 -10.36 -1.89 9.18
C LYS A 111 -8.84 -1.83 9.35
N LEU A 112 -8.25 -2.42 10.30
CA LEU A 112 -6.79 -2.35 10.49
C LEU A 112 -6.10 -3.64 10.11
N LEU A 113 -6.75 -4.75 10.37
CA LEU A 113 -6.18 -6.07 10.22
C LEU A 113 -6.99 -6.88 9.20
N PRO A 114 -6.31 -7.64 8.34
CA PRO A 114 -6.98 -8.57 7.46
C PRO A 114 -7.82 -9.55 8.27
N THR A 115 -9.07 -9.75 7.87
CA THR A 115 -9.92 -10.77 8.47
C THR A 115 -9.42 -12.13 8.00
N TYR A 116 -8.78 -12.89 8.88
CA TYR A 116 -8.52 -14.30 8.57
C TYR A 116 -9.82 -15.07 8.68
N CYS A 117 -10.12 -15.85 7.65
CA CYS A 117 -11.05 -16.95 7.80
C CYS A 117 -10.64 -17.72 9.07
N LYS A 118 -11.53 -17.83 10.06
CA LYS A 118 -11.32 -18.71 11.20
C LYS A 118 -11.03 -20.08 10.61
N VAL A 119 -9.75 -20.50 10.67
CA VAL A 119 -9.45 -21.91 10.50
C VAL A 119 -10.23 -22.58 11.61
N MET A 120 -11.33 -23.23 11.25
CA MET A 120 -12.09 -24.06 12.17
C MET A 120 -11.11 -25.07 12.76
N LYS A 121 -11.01 -25.05 14.09
CA LYS A 121 -10.29 -26.08 14.84
C LYS A 121 -10.98 -27.42 14.62
#